data_0ec0784345c845e48217632cab16efd6
#
_entry.id   0ec0784345c845e48217632cab16efd6
#
_cell.length_a   1.000
_cell.length_b   1.000
_cell.length_c   1.000
_cell.angle_alpha   90.00
_cell.angle_beta   90.00
_cell.angle_gamma   90.00
#
_symmetry.space_group_name_H-M   'P 1'
#
loop_
_entity.id
_entity.type
_entity.pdbx_description
1 polymer ?
#
loop_
_entity_poly.entity_id
_entity_poly.type
_entity_poly.pdbx_seq_one_letter_code
_entity_poly.pdbx_strand_id
1 'polypeptide(L)'
;MPLSRIAVSFLLIHVLAPAAARAQNTVTIHVDAARRLGPFHPIYAYFGNDEPNYTYAKNGRKLVHELAALSRTPVYLRTHFMLATGDGTPGLKWGSTNAYTEDGAGRPVYDWTIADRVFDTYLEAGAKPFVEIGFMPQALSSKPDPYRSIWIPGAPNRDYFAGWSFPPKDYHKWSELVYQWVKHSVGKYGKDQVDSWYWEVWNEPDIAYWHGTPEEYDELYDYTAAGLKRALPSARIGGPATTGPASPKAAAFLRQFLEHCDHGRNSATGGTGAPLDFITYHAKGRPTVVDGHVRMGIAKNLEDVDQGYAIVRAFPKFAELPIVLSECDPEGCAACSARVYPQNAYRNGALYASYTAAMMKSILELADRRSAHIPGMLTWAFEFEDQPYFDGFRTLATNGIDKPVLNLFRMAGLMHGDRVEAASTGRTSLDAILAEGVRGQPDVDALAVRSDHELSVLVWNYHDDDLPAAAAEIRLEIAGIPNSAARALLRPYRIDAAHSNAWTAWKAMGSPQHPTPQDYARLESAGQLELADSPKWVKLAQGITTLGFSLPRQGVYLLELQW
;
A
#
# COMPACT_ATOMS: atom_id res chain seq x y z
N MET A 1 54.36 68.90 21.93
CA MET A 1 53.47 68.26 22.95
C MET A 1 52.68 67.13 22.28
N PRO A 2 52.96 65.83 22.52
CA PRO A 2 52.25 64.74 21.91
C PRO A 2 51.13 64.30 22.84
N LEU A 3 49.93 64.11 22.25
CA LEU A 3 48.73 63.53 22.88
C LEU A 3 48.85 62.02 22.88
N SER A 4 48.87 61.44 24.08
CA SER A 4 48.85 60.01 24.31
C SER A 4 47.43 59.44 24.10
N ARG A 5 47.30 58.41 23.23
CA ARG A 5 46.09 57.63 23.04
C ARG A 5 46.10 56.45 24.02
N ILE A 6 45.12 56.42 24.90
CA ILE A 6 44.84 55.28 25.78
C ILE A 6 43.97 54.30 24.99
N ALA A 7 44.47 53.08 24.74
CA ALA A 7 43.70 51.99 24.17
C ALA A 7 43.04 51.21 25.31
N VAL A 8 41.69 51.18 25.33
CA VAL A 8 40.91 50.37 26.25
C VAL A 8 40.60 49.03 25.54
N SER A 9 41.24 47.95 25.98
CA SER A 9 40.94 46.59 25.50
C SER A 9 39.71 46.05 26.26
N PHE A 10 38.60 45.84 25.52
CA PHE A 10 37.45 45.07 26.03
C PHE A 10 37.75 43.58 25.94
N LEU A 11 37.89 42.91 27.07
CA LEU A 11 37.96 41.45 27.18
C LEU A 11 36.52 40.87 27.12
N LEU A 12 36.12 40.32 25.96
CA LEU A 12 34.87 39.57 25.83
C LEU A 12 35.02 38.19 26.50
N ILE A 13 34.47 38.05 27.68
CA ILE A 13 34.34 36.74 28.34
C ILE A 13 33.16 36.03 27.70
N HIS A 14 33.43 35.06 26.82
CA HIS A 14 32.41 34.10 26.35
C HIS A 14 32.10 33.11 27.45
N VAL A 15 30.98 33.33 28.12
CA VAL A 15 30.39 32.33 29.01
C VAL A 15 29.78 31.25 28.13
N LEU A 16 30.53 30.16 27.94
CA LEU A 16 29.99 28.90 27.41
C LEU A 16 29.02 28.32 28.46
N ALA A 17 27.72 28.58 28.27
CA ALA A 17 26.71 27.83 29.01
C ALA A 17 26.82 26.35 28.60
N PRO A 18 26.95 25.40 29.54
CA PRO A 18 26.91 23.99 29.19
C PRO A 18 25.52 23.72 28.62
N ALA A 19 25.45 23.27 27.36
CA ALA A 19 24.26 22.68 26.82
C ALA A 19 23.92 21.48 27.69
N ALA A 20 22.90 21.61 28.52
CA ALA A 20 22.36 20.48 29.30
C ALA A 20 21.93 19.43 28.26
N ALA A 21 22.74 18.40 28.10
CA ALA A 21 22.33 17.20 27.38
C ALA A 21 21.11 16.68 28.13
N ARG A 22 19.90 16.91 27.56
CA ARG A 22 18.69 16.25 28.03
C ARG A 22 19.01 14.75 27.98
N ALA A 23 18.99 14.09 29.13
CA ALA A 23 19.07 12.64 29.19
C ALA A 23 18.00 12.08 28.23
N GLN A 24 18.45 11.47 27.16
CA GLN A 24 17.56 10.88 26.17
C GLN A 24 16.91 9.68 26.86
N ASN A 25 15.61 9.77 27.17
CA ASN A 25 14.90 8.69 27.82
C ASN A 25 14.99 7.44 26.93
N THR A 26 15.57 6.37 27.44
CA THR A 26 15.63 5.08 26.75
C THR A 26 14.21 4.54 26.60
N VAL A 27 13.81 4.21 25.38
CA VAL A 27 12.55 3.53 25.10
C VAL A 27 12.74 2.04 25.37
N THR A 28 11.96 1.49 26.27
CA THR A 28 11.97 0.05 26.57
C THR A 28 10.83 -0.62 25.81
N ILE A 29 11.17 -1.66 25.03
CA ILE A 29 10.22 -2.52 24.32
C ILE A 29 10.30 -3.91 24.94
N HIS A 30 9.17 -4.39 25.46
CA HIS A 30 9.04 -5.74 26.01
C HIS A 30 8.33 -6.64 24.99
N VAL A 31 8.95 -7.78 24.66
CA VAL A 31 8.34 -8.81 23.82
C VAL A 31 8.22 -10.10 24.62
N ASP A 32 6.99 -10.57 24.80
CA ASP A 32 6.71 -11.90 25.36
C ASP A 32 6.43 -12.89 24.23
N ALA A 33 7.47 -13.61 23.82
CA ALA A 33 7.37 -14.60 22.76
C ALA A 33 6.49 -15.81 23.11
N ALA A 34 6.13 -16.04 24.36
CA ALA A 34 5.22 -17.10 24.78
C ALA A 34 3.74 -16.68 24.69
N ARG A 35 3.44 -15.37 24.73
CA ARG A 35 2.08 -14.84 24.68
C ARG A 35 1.63 -14.62 23.25
N ARG A 36 1.04 -15.64 22.64
CA ARG A 36 0.52 -15.59 21.27
C ARG A 36 -0.81 -14.83 21.21
N LEU A 37 -0.96 -13.97 20.19
CA LEU A 37 -2.17 -13.16 19.93
C LEU A 37 -2.99 -13.70 18.76
N GLY A 38 -2.47 -14.68 18.02
CA GLY A 38 -3.10 -15.28 16.85
C GLY A 38 -2.21 -15.20 15.59
N PRO A 39 -2.63 -15.80 14.49
CA PRO A 39 -1.83 -15.85 13.27
C PRO A 39 -1.47 -14.45 12.73
N PHE A 40 -0.25 -14.30 12.23
CA PHE A 40 0.16 -13.14 11.46
C PHE A 40 -0.22 -13.37 9.99
N HIS A 41 -1.34 -12.80 9.57
CA HIS A 41 -1.73 -12.82 8.17
C HIS A 41 -0.93 -11.77 7.39
N PRO A 42 -0.41 -12.09 6.19
CA PRO A 42 0.39 -11.16 5.38
C PRO A 42 -0.51 -10.11 4.70
N ILE A 43 -1.17 -9.25 5.49
CA ILE A 43 -2.07 -8.21 4.99
C ILE A 43 -1.38 -7.25 4.02
N TYR A 44 -0.04 -7.18 4.05
CA TYR A 44 0.81 -6.40 3.16
C TYR A 44 0.99 -7.01 1.76
N ALA A 45 0.55 -8.25 1.52
CA ALA A 45 0.80 -8.98 0.28
C ALA A 45 -0.17 -8.62 -0.86
N TYR A 46 -0.58 -7.36 -0.92
CA TYR A 46 -1.51 -6.81 -1.92
C TYR A 46 -0.94 -5.51 -2.47
N PHE A 47 -0.85 -5.42 -3.81
CA PHE A 47 -0.33 -4.25 -4.52
C PHE A 47 -1.21 -3.92 -5.71
N GLY A 48 -1.11 -2.68 -6.23
CA GLY A 48 -1.87 -2.30 -7.39
C GLY A 48 -1.26 -1.13 -8.16
N ASN A 49 -1.83 -0.84 -9.33
CA ASN A 49 -1.37 0.21 -10.22
C ASN A 49 -2.47 0.67 -11.20
N ASP A 50 -2.41 1.95 -11.59
CA ASP A 50 -3.31 2.52 -12.61
C ASP A 50 -3.00 2.00 -14.03
N GLU A 51 -1.75 1.57 -14.29
CA GLU A 51 -1.20 1.42 -15.63
C GLU A 51 -0.86 -0.04 -15.95
N PRO A 52 -1.82 -0.84 -16.45
CA PRO A 52 -1.62 -2.26 -16.72
C PRO A 52 -0.50 -2.53 -17.72
N ASN A 53 -0.25 -1.58 -18.64
CA ASN A 53 0.71 -1.77 -19.73
C ASN A 53 2.17 -1.63 -19.27
N TYR A 54 2.46 -1.05 -18.10
CA TYR A 54 3.78 -1.11 -17.50
C TYR A 54 4.12 -2.49 -16.90
N THR A 55 3.13 -3.30 -16.57
CA THR A 55 3.33 -4.63 -15.94
C THR A 55 4.34 -5.50 -16.70
N TYR A 56 4.24 -5.53 -18.01
CA TYR A 56 5.08 -6.36 -18.88
C TYR A 56 6.28 -5.60 -19.48
N ALA A 57 6.49 -4.35 -19.12
CA ALA A 57 7.68 -3.59 -19.46
C ALA A 57 8.89 -4.10 -18.68
N LYS A 58 10.11 -3.70 -19.05
CA LYS A 58 11.35 -4.26 -18.48
C LYS A 58 11.41 -4.15 -16.95
N ASN A 59 11.21 -2.95 -16.44
CA ASN A 59 11.31 -2.70 -14.99
C ASN A 59 10.05 -3.15 -14.26
N GLY A 60 8.88 -3.06 -14.92
CA GLY A 60 7.63 -3.60 -14.41
C GLY A 60 7.69 -5.11 -14.16
N ARG A 61 8.23 -5.90 -15.10
CA ARG A 61 8.47 -7.35 -14.89
C ARG A 61 9.40 -7.61 -13.72
N LYS A 62 10.51 -6.84 -13.61
CA LYS A 62 11.43 -6.95 -12.47
C LYS A 62 10.66 -6.77 -11.17
N LEU A 63 9.90 -5.68 -11.06
CA LEU A 63 9.13 -5.36 -9.85
C LEU A 63 8.07 -6.42 -9.54
N VAL A 64 7.34 -6.94 -10.53
CA VAL A 64 6.35 -8.03 -10.33
C VAL A 64 7.01 -9.27 -9.72
N HIS A 65 8.19 -9.67 -10.20
CA HIS A 65 8.94 -10.80 -9.60
C HIS A 65 9.40 -10.50 -8.17
N GLU A 66 9.85 -9.28 -7.91
CA GLU A 66 10.25 -8.86 -6.55
C GLU A 66 9.06 -8.86 -5.60
N LEU A 67 7.89 -8.37 -6.03
CA LEU A 67 6.66 -8.41 -5.24
C LEU A 67 6.19 -9.83 -4.97
N ALA A 68 6.18 -10.69 -5.98
CA ALA A 68 5.79 -12.09 -5.83
C ALA A 68 6.70 -12.86 -4.84
N ALA A 69 7.98 -12.46 -4.74
CA ALA A 69 8.94 -13.05 -3.82
C ALA A 69 8.83 -12.55 -2.36
N LEU A 70 8.01 -11.51 -2.09
CA LEU A 70 7.91 -10.91 -0.75
C LEU A 70 7.24 -11.81 0.28
N SER A 71 6.37 -12.71 -0.13
CA SER A 71 5.55 -13.48 0.80
C SER A 71 5.60 -14.98 0.50
N ARG A 72 5.49 -15.78 1.55
CA ARG A 72 5.33 -17.24 1.46
C ARG A 72 3.95 -17.65 0.94
N THR A 73 2.97 -16.76 1.05
CA THR A 73 1.64 -16.87 0.46
C THR A 73 1.58 -16.05 -0.82
N PRO A 74 0.69 -16.37 -1.77
CA PRO A 74 0.58 -15.60 -3.01
C PRO A 74 0.34 -14.12 -2.77
N VAL A 75 1.07 -13.28 -3.49
CA VAL A 75 0.85 -11.85 -3.58
C VAL A 75 -0.24 -11.57 -4.62
N TYR A 76 -1.14 -10.62 -4.32
CA TYR A 76 -2.20 -10.21 -5.23
C TYR A 76 -1.87 -8.87 -5.88
N LEU A 77 -2.16 -8.75 -7.19
CA LEU A 77 -1.93 -7.54 -7.98
C LEU A 77 -3.25 -7.04 -8.57
N ARG A 78 -3.67 -5.83 -8.15
CA ARG A 78 -4.86 -5.13 -8.62
C ARG A 78 -4.47 -4.09 -9.67
N THR A 79 -5.23 -4.00 -10.76
CA THR A 79 -4.86 -3.15 -11.88
C THR A 79 -6.09 -2.50 -12.50
N HIS A 80 -6.06 -1.19 -12.68
CA HIS A 80 -7.08 -0.43 -13.39
C HIS A 80 -7.07 -0.70 -14.92
N PHE A 81 -8.05 -0.18 -15.64
CA PHE A 81 -8.11 -0.14 -17.10
C PHE A 81 -8.08 -1.49 -17.83
N MET A 82 -8.41 -2.59 -17.14
CA MET A 82 -8.35 -3.93 -17.75
C MET A 82 -9.33 -4.16 -18.90
N LEU A 83 -10.36 -3.31 -19.04
CA LEU A 83 -11.33 -3.38 -20.15
C LEU A 83 -11.33 -2.11 -21.02
N ALA A 84 -10.47 -1.14 -20.73
CA ALA A 84 -10.40 0.10 -21.50
C ALA A 84 -9.94 -0.13 -22.94
N THR A 85 -10.57 0.59 -23.88
CA THR A 85 -10.24 0.55 -25.31
C THR A 85 -8.96 1.35 -25.59
N GLY A 86 -8.01 0.75 -26.30
CA GLY A 86 -6.75 1.37 -26.71
C GLY A 86 -5.74 0.34 -27.18
N ASP A 87 -4.55 0.78 -27.55
CA ASP A 87 -3.51 -0.01 -28.20
C ASP A 87 -2.49 -0.66 -27.24
N GLY A 88 -2.71 -0.54 -25.91
CA GLY A 88 -1.77 -1.04 -24.92
C GLY A 88 -0.56 -0.13 -24.68
N THR A 89 -0.53 1.09 -25.22
CA THR A 89 0.53 2.06 -24.92
C THR A 89 0.33 2.61 -23.50
N PRO A 90 1.32 2.48 -22.62
CA PRO A 90 1.23 2.99 -21.26
C PRO A 90 1.26 4.52 -21.21
N GLY A 91 0.67 5.08 -20.17
CA GLY A 91 0.74 6.51 -19.85
C GLY A 91 0.45 6.71 -18.37
N LEU A 92 0.82 7.84 -17.80
CA LEU A 92 0.48 8.15 -16.42
C LEU A 92 -1.04 8.15 -16.23
N LYS A 93 -1.54 7.39 -15.25
CA LYS A 93 -2.96 7.17 -14.96
C LYS A 93 -3.77 6.68 -16.18
N TRP A 94 -3.15 5.94 -17.06
CA TRP A 94 -3.79 5.38 -18.24
C TRP A 94 -3.24 4.02 -18.62
N GLY A 95 -4.15 3.14 -19.00
CA GLY A 95 -3.84 1.91 -19.67
C GLY A 95 -5.01 1.42 -20.51
N SER A 96 -4.79 0.38 -21.29
CA SER A 96 -5.81 -0.19 -22.17
C SER A 96 -5.44 -1.61 -22.56
N THR A 97 -6.46 -2.44 -22.82
CA THR A 97 -6.28 -3.81 -23.29
C THR A 97 -6.97 -4.07 -24.61
N ASN A 98 -7.91 -3.19 -25.01
CA ASN A 98 -8.78 -3.35 -26.16
C ASN A 98 -9.59 -4.65 -26.17
N ALA A 99 -9.90 -5.16 -24.97
CA ALA A 99 -10.55 -6.46 -24.80
C ALA A 99 -11.93 -6.58 -25.46
N TYR A 100 -12.58 -5.45 -25.72
CA TYR A 100 -13.91 -5.39 -26.35
C TYR A 100 -14.01 -4.28 -27.39
N THR A 101 -14.46 -4.66 -28.57
CA THR A 101 -14.89 -3.75 -29.64
C THR A 101 -16.19 -4.26 -30.28
N GLU A 102 -16.76 -3.49 -31.20
CA GLU A 102 -17.90 -3.90 -32.02
C GLU A 102 -17.55 -3.81 -33.52
N ASP A 103 -17.99 -4.78 -34.31
CA ASP A 103 -17.87 -4.74 -35.75
C ASP A 103 -18.86 -3.75 -36.38
N GLY A 104 -18.81 -3.58 -37.72
CA GLY A 104 -19.70 -2.66 -38.45
C GLY A 104 -21.20 -2.99 -38.35
N ALA A 105 -21.57 -4.16 -37.84
CA ALA A 105 -22.93 -4.56 -37.54
C ALA A 105 -23.31 -4.45 -36.06
N GLY A 106 -22.41 -3.91 -35.21
CA GLY A 106 -22.59 -3.77 -33.77
C GLY A 106 -22.48 -5.08 -33.00
N ARG A 107 -21.86 -6.10 -33.60
CA ARG A 107 -21.63 -7.39 -32.92
C ARG A 107 -20.32 -7.34 -32.11
N PRO A 108 -20.31 -7.90 -30.89
CA PRO A 108 -19.12 -7.96 -30.03
C PRO A 108 -17.93 -8.65 -30.71
N VAL A 109 -16.75 -8.07 -30.57
CA VAL A 109 -15.45 -8.64 -30.95
C VAL A 109 -14.56 -8.59 -29.72
N TYR A 110 -14.03 -9.75 -29.32
CA TYR A 110 -13.18 -9.90 -28.13
C TYR A 110 -11.73 -10.13 -28.54
N ASP A 111 -10.80 -9.38 -27.93
CA ASP A 111 -9.36 -9.57 -28.08
C ASP A 111 -8.68 -9.56 -26.70
N TRP A 112 -8.26 -10.71 -26.25
CA TRP A 112 -7.66 -10.89 -24.94
C TRP A 112 -6.14 -10.73 -24.94
N THR A 113 -5.52 -10.45 -26.09
CA THR A 113 -4.05 -10.48 -26.25
C THR A 113 -3.32 -9.63 -25.22
N ILE A 114 -3.76 -8.40 -24.97
CA ILE A 114 -3.10 -7.50 -24.03
C ILE A 114 -3.48 -7.85 -22.58
N ALA A 115 -4.75 -8.16 -22.31
CA ALA A 115 -5.20 -8.59 -20.98
C ALA A 115 -4.46 -9.86 -20.51
N ASP A 116 -4.35 -10.84 -21.42
CA ASP A 116 -3.56 -12.06 -21.18
C ASP A 116 -2.12 -11.75 -20.84
N ARG A 117 -1.49 -10.85 -21.58
CA ARG A 117 -0.09 -10.47 -21.35
C ARG A 117 0.15 -9.87 -19.95
N VAL A 118 -0.83 -9.15 -19.40
CA VAL A 118 -0.78 -8.67 -18.00
C VAL A 118 -0.85 -9.84 -17.04
N PHE A 119 -1.86 -10.72 -17.20
CA PHE A 119 -2.05 -11.85 -16.29
C PHE A 119 -0.94 -12.91 -16.43
N ASP A 120 -0.46 -13.17 -17.64
CA ASP A 120 0.70 -14.06 -17.86
C ASP A 120 1.90 -13.58 -17.05
N THR A 121 2.18 -12.26 -17.05
CA THR A 121 3.30 -11.68 -16.28
C THR A 121 3.13 -11.90 -14.77
N TYR A 122 1.91 -11.76 -14.23
CA TYR A 122 1.65 -12.03 -12.81
C TYR A 122 1.87 -13.51 -12.47
N LEU A 123 1.27 -14.39 -13.27
CA LEU A 123 1.30 -15.83 -13.00
C LEU A 123 2.68 -16.43 -13.22
N GLU A 124 3.44 -15.97 -14.21
CA GLU A 124 4.85 -16.36 -14.43
C GLU A 124 5.73 -16.03 -13.20
N ALA A 125 5.46 -14.91 -12.54
CA ALA A 125 6.16 -14.51 -11.33
C ALA A 125 5.67 -15.23 -10.06
N GLY A 126 4.52 -15.94 -10.11
CA GLY A 126 3.89 -16.56 -8.94
C GLY A 126 2.91 -15.67 -8.18
N ALA A 127 2.62 -14.47 -8.68
CA ALA A 127 1.58 -13.59 -8.16
C ALA A 127 0.19 -14.00 -8.68
N LYS A 128 -0.87 -13.42 -8.09
CA LYS A 128 -2.26 -13.67 -8.48
C LYS A 128 -2.97 -12.38 -8.86
N PRO A 129 -3.84 -12.41 -9.88
CA PRO A 129 -4.71 -11.29 -10.15
C PRO A 129 -5.70 -11.01 -9.01
N PHE A 130 -5.82 -9.74 -8.63
CA PHE A 130 -6.96 -9.14 -7.98
C PHE A 130 -7.64 -8.30 -9.07
N VAL A 131 -8.60 -8.89 -9.75
CA VAL A 131 -9.15 -8.32 -10.97
C VAL A 131 -10.11 -7.19 -10.65
N GLU A 132 -9.79 -5.96 -11.06
CA GLU A 132 -10.76 -4.88 -11.13
C GLU A 132 -11.52 -4.96 -12.47
N ILE A 133 -12.83 -5.16 -12.42
CA ILE A 133 -13.69 -5.22 -13.60
C ILE A 133 -14.06 -3.79 -14.02
N GLY A 134 -13.20 -3.20 -14.82
CA GLY A 134 -13.27 -1.80 -15.29
C GLY A 134 -12.09 -1.48 -16.23
N PHE A 135 -12.05 -0.32 -16.90
CA PHE A 135 -13.18 0.61 -16.99
C PHE A 135 -13.98 0.37 -18.26
N MET A 136 -15.03 1.21 -18.52
CA MET A 136 -15.98 0.96 -19.60
C MET A 136 -15.28 0.98 -20.98
N PRO A 137 -15.40 -0.07 -21.82
CA PRO A 137 -14.92 -0.03 -23.20
C PRO A 137 -15.64 1.05 -24.01
N GLN A 138 -14.95 1.71 -24.95
CA GLN A 138 -15.52 2.80 -25.75
C GLN A 138 -16.82 2.41 -26.43
N ALA A 139 -16.86 1.23 -27.06
CA ALA A 139 -18.04 0.74 -27.77
C ALA A 139 -19.25 0.48 -26.86
N LEU A 140 -19.06 0.27 -25.55
CA LEU A 140 -20.13 0.09 -24.59
C LEU A 140 -20.48 1.36 -23.80
N SER A 141 -19.62 2.37 -23.79
CA SER A 141 -19.84 3.61 -23.03
C SER A 141 -21.11 4.33 -23.50
N SER A 142 -21.93 4.80 -22.55
CA SER A 142 -23.08 5.67 -22.85
C SER A 142 -22.68 7.06 -23.36
N LYS A 143 -21.37 7.45 -23.13
CA LYS A 143 -20.78 8.69 -23.64
C LYS A 143 -19.37 8.42 -24.18
N PRO A 144 -19.23 7.82 -25.38
CA PRO A 144 -17.95 7.33 -25.89
C PRO A 144 -16.94 8.41 -26.30
N ASP A 145 -17.33 9.67 -26.42
CA ASP A 145 -16.48 10.77 -26.93
C ASP A 145 -16.56 12.03 -26.04
N PRO A 146 -15.41 12.62 -25.63
CA PRO A 146 -14.07 12.05 -25.77
C PRO A 146 -13.92 10.81 -24.89
N TYR A 147 -13.27 9.74 -25.39
CA TYR A 147 -13.10 8.50 -24.64
C TYR A 147 -11.91 8.54 -23.72
N ARG A 148 -10.78 9.07 -24.18
CA ARG A 148 -9.51 9.16 -23.45
C ARG A 148 -9.16 10.62 -23.17
N SER A 149 -8.60 10.84 -21.99
CA SER A 149 -7.92 12.08 -21.63
C SER A 149 -6.46 11.80 -21.27
N ILE A 150 -5.65 12.85 -21.21
CA ILE A 150 -4.22 12.74 -20.87
C ILE A 150 -4.02 13.32 -19.46
N TRP A 151 -3.42 12.53 -18.57
CA TRP A 151 -2.98 13.01 -17.27
C TRP A 151 -1.65 13.76 -17.41
N ILE A 152 -1.64 15.02 -16.96
CA ILE A 152 -0.42 15.82 -16.86
C ILE A 152 -0.32 16.30 -15.41
N PRO A 153 0.74 15.92 -14.68
CA PRO A 153 0.95 16.39 -13.31
C PRO A 153 0.94 17.93 -13.25
N GLY A 154 0.09 18.49 -12.38
CA GLY A 154 -0.03 19.95 -12.20
C GLY A 154 -0.95 20.66 -13.18
N ALA A 155 -1.44 20.01 -14.24
CA ALA A 155 -2.47 20.59 -15.08
C ALA A 155 -3.85 20.59 -14.37
N PRO A 156 -4.75 21.54 -14.70
CA PRO A 156 -6.13 21.46 -14.22
C PRO A 156 -6.77 20.17 -14.71
N ASN A 157 -7.20 19.33 -13.76
CA ASN A 157 -7.64 17.95 -14.02
C ASN A 157 -9.11 17.85 -14.45
N ARG A 158 -9.65 18.88 -15.13
CA ARG A 158 -11.09 19.01 -15.39
C ARG A 158 -11.66 17.95 -16.34
N ASP A 159 -10.83 17.45 -17.26
CA ASP A 159 -11.26 16.56 -18.34
C ASP A 159 -10.60 15.17 -18.28
N TYR A 160 -10.04 14.79 -17.11
CA TYR A 160 -9.41 13.48 -16.96
C TYR A 160 -10.43 12.34 -17.05
N PHE A 161 -11.58 12.50 -16.40
CA PHE A 161 -12.66 11.53 -16.43
C PHE A 161 -13.48 11.70 -17.73
N ALA A 162 -13.31 10.74 -18.62
CA ALA A 162 -13.83 10.78 -19.97
C ALA A 162 -14.73 9.56 -20.24
N GLY A 163 -14.98 9.19 -21.46
CA GLY A 163 -15.93 8.15 -21.83
C GLY A 163 -15.74 6.79 -21.15
N TRP A 164 -14.53 6.48 -20.71
CA TRP A 164 -14.21 5.27 -19.94
C TRP A 164 -14.85 5.21 -18.54
N SER A 165 -15.32 6.33 -17.99
CA SER A 165 -15.91 6.42 -16.64
C SER A 165 -17.46 6.50 -16.65
N PHE A 166 -18.10 6.31 -17.79
CA PHE A 166 -19.57 6.37 -17.92
C PHE A 166 -20.20 4.97 -17.86
N PRO A 167 -21.49 4.88 -17.47
CA PRO A 167 -22.25 3.62 -17.50
C PRO A 167 -22.27 2.96 -18.89
N PRO A 168 -22.53 1.64 -18.95
CA PRO A 168 -22.74 0.99 -20.23
C PRO A 168 -24.06 1.45 -20.85
N LYS A 169 -24.08 1.60 -22.19
CA LYS A 169 -25.33 1.81 -22.96
C LYS A 169 -26.21 0.56 -23.03
N ASP A 170 -25.65 -0.62 -22.69
CA ASP A 170 -26.31 -1.94 -22.74
C ASP A 170 -25.70 -2.86 -21.67
N TYR A 171 -26.42 -3.05 -20.59
CA TYR A 171 -25.99 -3.88 -19.45
C TYR A 171 -25.94 -5.38 -19.79
N HIS A 172 -26.75 -5.86 -20.76
CA HIS A 172 -26.67 -7.26 -21.22
C HIS A 172 -25.37 -7.52 -22.00
N LYS A 173 -24.92 -6.58 -22.84
CA LYS A 173 -23.63 -6.68 -23.51
C LYS A 173 -22.47 -6.59 -22.52
N TRP A 174 -22.61 -5.76 -21.47
CA TRP A 174 -21.65 -5.70 -20.38
C TRP A 174 -21.54 -7.04 -19.65
N SER A 175 -22.65 -7.63 -19.26
CA SER A 175 -22.69 -8.97 -18.62
C SER A 175 -22.08 -10.04 -19.52
N GLU A 176 -22.33 -9.99 -20.82
CA GLU A 176 -21.76 -10.93 -21.79
C GLU A 176 -20.25 -10.75 -21.94
N LEU A 177 -19.73 -9.49 -21.94
CA LEU A 177 -18.29 -9.21 -21.91
C LEU A 177 -17.63 -9.84 -20.69
N VAL A 178 -18.19 -9.65 -19.50
CA VAL A 178 -17.67 -10.24 -18.26
C VAL A 178 -17.69 -11.77 -18.33
N TYR A 179 -18.80 -12.35 -18.79
CA TYR A 179 -18.90 -13.80 -19.00
C TYR A 179 -17.80 -14.33 -19.92
N GLN A 180 -17.58 -13.70 -21.07
CA GLN A 180 -16.59 -14.14 -22.04
C GLN A 180 -15.16 -13.99 -21.52
N TRP A 181 -14.87 -12.91 -20.79
CA TRP A 181 -13.57 -12.72 -20.17
C TRP A 181 -13.25 -13.80 -19.12
N VAL A 182 -14.18 -14.07 -18.21
CA VAL A 182 -14.00 -15.11 -17.19
C VAL A 182 -13.92 -16.50 -17.81
N LYS A 183 -14.77 -16.81 -18.80
CA LYS A 183 -14.73 -18.07 -19.55
C LYS A 183 -13.39 -18.26 -20.27
N HIS A 184 -12.86 -17.19 -20.89
CA HIS A 184 -11.54 -17.20 -21.51
C HIS A 184 -10.44 -17.46 -20.48
N SER A 185 -10.47 -16.75 -19.34
CA SER A 185 -9.52 -16.92 -18.25
C SER A 185 -9.52 -18.35 -17.71
N VAL A 186 -10.70 -18.94 -17.49
CA VAL A 186 -10.82 -20.36 -17.08
C VAL A 186 -10.26 -21.32 -18.13
N GLY A 187 -10.54 -21.04 -19.42
CA GLY A 187 -10.02 -21.84 -20.52
C GLY A 187 -8.50 -21.80 -20.66
N LYS A 188 -7.91 -20.63 -20.42
CA LYS A 188 -6.45 -20.42 -20.55
C LYS A 188 -5.68 -20.84 -19.30
N TYR A 189 -6.13 -20.44 -18.11
CA TYR A 189 -5.37 -20.59 -16.85
C TYR A 189 -5.83 -21.77 -15.99
N GLY A 190 -6.95 -22.37 -16.33
CA GLY A 190 -7.57 -23.44 -15.54
C GLY A 190 -8.47 -22.93 -14.42
N LYS A 191 -9.48 -23.76 -14.10
CA LYS A 191 -10.49 -23.40 -13.10
C LYS A 191 -9.91 -23.10 -11.73
N ASP A 192 -9.04 -23.96 -11.20
CA ASP A 192 -8.49 -23.82 -9.85
C ASP A 192 -7.66 -22.54 -9.69
N GLN A 193 -6.96 -22.15 -10.75
CA GLN A 193 -6.20 -20.90 -10.76
C GLN A 193 -7.14 -19.71 -10.67
N VAL A 194 -8.18 -19.66 -11.53
CA VAL A 194 -9.11 -18.52 -11.60
C VAL A 194 -10.02 -18.45 -10.36
N ASP A 195 -10.39 -19.57 -9.75
CA ASP A 195 -11.11 -19.62 -8.46
C ASP A 195 -10.33 -18.97 -7.31
N SER A 196 -9.00 -18.91 -7.43
CA SER A 196 -8.17 -18.27 -6.41
C SER A 196 -8.09 -16.76 -6.52
N TRP A 197 -8.60 -16.16 -7.60
CA TRP A 197 -8.57 -14.73 -7.84
C TRP A 197 -9.68 -14.00 -7.08
N TYR A 198 -9.51 -12.66 -6.91
CA TYR A 198 -10.58 -11.75 -6.51
C TYR A 198 -11.12 -11.06 -7.75
N TRP A 199 -12.43 -10.79 -7.78
CA TRP A 199 -13.10 -10.06 -8.85
C TRP A 199 -13.85 -8.89 -8.21
N GLU A 200 -13.29 -7.70 -8.29
CA GLU A 200 -13.83 -6.46 -7.75
C GLU A 200 -14.52 -5.67 -8.86
N VAL A 201 -15.68 -5.11 -8.56
CA VAL A 201 -16.44 -4.34 -9.55
C VAL A 201 -16.11 -2.86 -9.43
N TRP A 202 -15.45 -2.34 -10.47
CA TRP A 202 -15.14 -0.92 -10.63
C TRP A 202 -14.10 -0.38 -9.64
N ASN A 203 -13.94 1.01 -9.66
CA ASN A 203 -13.08 1.77 -8.77
C ASN A 203 -13.73 3.10 -8.41
N GLU A 204 -13.76 3.43 -7.11
CA GLU A 204 -14.19 4.72 -6.54
C GLU A 204 -15.50 5.26 -7.18
N PRO A 205 -16.60 4.47 -7.20
CA PRO A 205 -17.83 4.87 -7.88
C PRO A 205 -18.59 6.00 -7.17
N ASP A 206 -18.15 6.37 -5.97
CA ASP A 206 -18.65 7.53 -5.22
C ASP A 206 -18.08 8.87 -5.70
N ILE A 207 -17.08 8.86 -6.59
CA ILE A 207 -16.50 10.07 -7.21
C ILE A 207 -16.53 9.98 -8.73
N ALA A 208 -15.81 10.86 -9.43
CA ALA A 208 -15.89 10.99 -10.90
C ALA A 208 -15.30 9.81 -11.70
N TYR A 209 -14.79 8.77 -11.05
CA TYR A 209 -14.53 7.49 -11.72
C TYR A 209 -15.84 6.83 -12.23
N TRP A 210 -16.99 7.25 -11.70
CA TRP A 210 -18.31 6.83 -12.14
C TRP A 210 -19.22 8.04 -12.41
N HIS A 211 -19.72 8.18 -13.64
CA HIS A 211 -20.63 9.24 -14.07
C HIS A 211 -22.08 8.78 -14.16
N GLY A 212 -22.42 7.66 -13.56
CA GLY A 212 -23.79 7.21 -13.32
C GLY A 212 -24.29 7.56 -11.92
N THR A 213 -25.53 7.19 -11.65
CA THR A 213 -26.11 7.24 -10.30
C THR A 213 -25.64 6.05 -9.46
N PRO A 214 -25.83 6.05 -8.13
CA PRO A 214 -25.60 4.87 -7.30
C PRO A 214 -26.45 3.67 -7.73
N GLU A 215 -27.71 3.87 -8.15
CA GLU A 215 -28.61 2.81 -8.63
C GLU A 215 -28.12 2.21 -9.96
N GLU A 216 -27.56 3.02 -10.85
CA GLU A 216 -26.93 2.52 -12.08
C GLU A 216 -25.64 1.74 -11.79
N TYR A 217 -24.94 2.04 -10.68
CA TYR A 217 -23.84 1.22 -10.23
C TYR A 217 -24.32 -0.13 -9.65
N ASP A 218 -25.41 -0.14 -8.88
CA ASP A 218 -26.03 -1.38 -8.41
C ASP A 218 -26.45 -2.27 -9.59
N GLU A 219 -27.02 -1.66 -10.63
CA GLU A 219 -27.35 -2.38 -11.86
C GLU A 219 -26.11 -2.93 -12.56
N LEU A 220 -25.01 -2.14 -12.64
CA LEU A 220 -23.73 -2.60 -13.19
C LEU A 220 -23.21 -3.81 -12.40
N TYR A 221 -23.27 -3.74 -11.06
CA TYR A 221 -22.85 -4.82 -10.19
C TYR A 221 -23.67 -6.10 -10.42
N ASP A 222 -24.98 -6.00 -10.49
CA ASP A 222 -25.89 -7.12 -10.73
C ASP A 222 -25.58 -7.86 -12.04
N TYR A 223 -25.42 -7.10 -13.14
CA TYR A 223 -25.09 -7.66 -14.45
C TYR A 223 -23.67 -8.21 -14.50
N THR A 224 -22.73 -7.60 -13.78
CA THR A 224 -21.37 -8.12 -13.60
C THR A 224 -21.38 -9.45 -12.86
N ALA A 225 -22.09 -9.52 -11.73
CA ALA A 225 -22.22 -10.73 -10.93
C ALA A 225 -22.89 -11.87 -11.71
N ALA A 226 -23.94 -11.56 -12.48
CA ALA A 226 -24.62 -12.54 -13.33
C ALA A 226 -23.68 -13.10 -14.41
N GLY A 227 -22.91 -12.27 -15.09
CA GLY A 227 -21.93 -12.69 -16.10
C GLY A 227 -20.81 -13.55 -15.49
N LEU A 228 -20.21 -13.08 -14.39
CA LEU A 228 -19.16 -13.78 -13.66
C LEU A 228 -19.62 -15.16 -13.17
N LYS A 229 -20.72 -15.21 -12.40
CA LYS A 229 -21.22 -16.46 -11.80
C LYS A 229 -21.74 -17.45 -12.86
N ARG A 230 -22.20 -16.98 -14.01
CA ARG A 230 -22.56 -17.82 -15.15
C ARG A 230 -21.34 -18.52 -15.75
N ALA A 231 -20.19 -17.85 -15.81
CA ALA A 231 -18.93 -18.42 -16.32
C ALA A 231 -18.24 -19.30 -15.28
N LEU A 232 -18.21 -18.86 -14.03
CA LEU A 232 -17.52 -19.53 -12.92
C LEU A 232 -18.33 -19.34 -11.62
N PRO A 233 -19.27 -20.26 -11.28
CA PRO A 233 -20.14 -20.13 -10.10
C PRO A 233 -19.38 -19.94 -8.78
N SER A 234 -18.18 -20.49 -8.66
CA SER A 234 -17.32 -20.41 -7.48
C SER A 234 -16.45 -19.13 -7.41
N ALA A 235 -16.41 -18.31 -8.46
CA ALA A 235 -15.62 -17.08 -8.47
C ALA A 235 -16.04 -16.13 -7.33
N ARG A 236 -15.03 -15.51 -6.67
CA ARG A 236 -15.27 -14.55 -5.59
C ARG A 236 -15.50 -13.16 -6.18
N ILE A 237 -16.68 -12.58 -5.93
CA ILE A 237 -17.03 -11.22 -6.36
C ILE A 237 -17.16 -10.28 -5.17
N GLY A 238 -16.75 -9.05 -5.31
CA GLY A 238 -16.83 -8.02 -4.28
C GLY A 238 -16.80 -6.60 -4.83
N GLY A 239 -16.81 -5.66 -3.91
CA GLY A 239 -16.85 -4.21 -4.13
C GLY A 239 -17.29 -3.47 -2.88
N PRO A 240 -17.67 -2.19 -2.98
CA PRO A 240 -17.75 -1.37 -4.18
C PRO A 240 -16.48 -0.54 -4.46
N ALA A 241 -15.38 -0.76 -3.71
CA ALA A 241 -14.14 0.02 -3.83
C ALA A 241 -14.36 1.54 -3.73
N THR A 242 -15.21 1.99 -2.78
CA THR A 242 -15.41 3.43 -2.54
C THR A 242 -14.14 4.13 -2.10
N THR A 243 -14.09 5.44 -2.23
CA THR A 243 -13.12 6.26 -1.49
C THR A 243 -13.26 6.06 0.02
N GLY A 244 -12.45 6.75 0.84
CA GLY A 244 -12.43 6.56 2.29
C GLY A 244 -13.76 6.83 3.00
N PRO A 245 -14.31 5.86 3.74
CA PRO A 245 -15.62 5.95 4.40
C PRO A 245 -15.75 6.98 5.54
N ALA A 246 -14.67 7.64 5.96
CA ALA A 246 -14.78 8.82 6.81
C ALA A 246 -15.39 10.03 6.05
N SER A 247 -15.42 10.00 4.72
CA SER A 247 -16.21 10.92 3.90
C SER A 247 -17.70 10.55 3.96
N PRO A 248 -18.61 11.51 4.25
CA PRO A 248 -20.04 11.23 4.26
C PRO A 248 -20.57 10.63 2.95
N LYS A 249 -20.01 11.07 1.80
CA LYS A 249 -20.41 10.59 0.48
C LYS A 249 -20.02 9.13 0.28
N ALA A 250 -18.78 8.75 0.58
CA ALA A 250 -18.31 7.39 0.49
C ALA A 250 -19.04 6.47 1.49
N ALA A 251 -19.27 6.94 2.73
CA ALA A 251 -20.04 6.21 3.72
C ALA A 251 -21.48 5.93 3.27
N ALA A 252 -22.13 6.92 2.65
CA ALA A 252 -23.50 6.77 2.13
C ALA A 252 -23.52 5.75 0.97
N PHE A 253 -22.56 5.84 0.05
CA PHE A 253 -22.46 4.92 -1.07
C PHE A 253 -22.19 3.47 -0.61
N LEU A 254 -21.26 3.27 0.32
CA LEU A 254 -20.97 1.94 0.88
C LEU A 254 -22.21 1.33 1.56
N ARG A 255 -22.96 2.13 2.33
CA ARG A 255 -24.20 1.65 2.98
C ARG A 255 -25.25 1.24 1.95
N GLN A 256 -25.52 2.10 0.96
CA GLN A 256 -26.51 1.85 -0.08
C GLN A 256 -26.15 0.59 -0.89
N PHE A 257 -24.88 0.40 -1.24
CA PHE A 257 -24.41 -0.81 -1.91
C PHE A 257 -24.62 -2.08 -1.06
N LEU A 258 -24.31 -2.02 0.24
CA LEU A 258 -24.56 -3.15 1.14
C LEU A 258 -26.06 -3.44 1.31
N GLU A 259 -26.91 -2.41 1.40
CA GLU A 259 -28.36 -2.53 1.41
C GLU A 259 -28.88 -3.20 0.13
N HIS A 260 -28.34 -2.79 -1.04
CA HIS A 260 -28.66 -3.40 -2.31
C HIS A 260 -28.27 -4.90 -2.34
N CYS A 261 -27.05 -5.24 -1.94
CA CYS A 261 -26.58 -6.63 -1.90
C CYS A 261 -27.35 -7.47 -0.88
N ASP A 262 -27.89 -6.88 0.18
CA ASP A 262 -28.67 -7.59 1.18
C ASP A 262 -30.10 -7.88 0.71
N HIS A 263 -30.82 -6.86 0.28
CA HIS A 263 -32.25 -6.97 0.01
C HIS A 263 -32.77 -6.10 -1.16
N GLY A 264 -31.88 -5.43 -1.90
CA GLY A 264 -32.24 -4.66 -3.09
C GLY A 264 -32.80 -5.56 -4.20
N ARG A 265 -33.50 -4.97 -5.16
CA ARG A 265 -33.95 -5.69 -6.34
C ARG A 265 -32.77 -5.92 -7.29
N ASN A 266 -32.48 -7.16 -7.61
CA ASN A 266 -31.45 -7.52 -8.55
C ASN A 266 -31.93 -7.30 -10.01
N SER A 267 -31.33 -6.38 -10.74
CA SER A 267 -31.71 -5.97 -12.10
C SER A 267 -31.45 -7.07 -13.13
N ALA A 268 -30.43 -7.90 -12.93
CA ALA A 268 -30.07 -8.95 -13.89
C ALA A 268 -30.94 -10.21 -13.76
N THR A 269 -31.39 -10.54 -12.54
CA THR A 269 -32.13 -11.78 -12.25
C THR A 269 -33.59 -11.55 -11.92
N GLY A 270 -33.98 -10.33 -11.55
CA GLY A 270 -35.29 -9.98 -11.01
C GLY A 270 -35.51 -10.45 -9.56
N GLY A 271 -34.54 -11.09 -8.94
CA GLY A 271 -34.56 -11.57 -7.55
C GLY A 271 -34.27 -10.48 -6.52
N THR A 272 -33.91 -10.89 -5.31
CA THR A 272 -33.60 -10.03 -4.17
C THR A 272 -32.12 -10.19 -3.79
N GLY A 273 -31.41 -9.08 -3.62
CA GLY A 273 -30.01 -9.03 -3.26
C GLY A 273 -29.07 -9.45 -4.37
N ALA A 274 -27.77 -9.22 -4.17
CA ALA A 274 -26.72 -9.60 -5.08
C ALA A 274 -25.65 -10.47 -4.37
N PRO A 275 -24.94 -11.36 -5.10
CA PRO A 275 -23.81 -12.10 -4.54
C PRO A 275 -22.73 -11.13 -4.06
N LEU A 276 -22.19 -11.36 -2.85
CA LEU A 276 -21.09 -10.59 -2.27
C LEU A 276 -20.22 -11.53 -1.44
N ASP A 277 -18.98 -11.77 -1.87
CA ASP A 277 -18.05 -12.71 -1.25
C ASP A 277 -16.96 -12.00 -0.43
N PHE A 278 -16.70 -10.72 -0.71
CA PHE A 278 -15.79 -9.84 0.04
C PHE A 278 -16.19 -8.38 -0.17
N ILE A 279 -15.76 -7.52 0.74
CA ILE A 279 -16.08 -6.08 0.72
C ILE A 279 -14.79 -5.29 0.52
N THR A 280 -14.86 -4.21 -0.26
CA THR A 280 -13.72 -3.32 -0.47
C THR A 280 -14.09 -1.85 -0.31
N TYR A 281 -13.13 -1.09 0.21
CA TYR A 281 -13.10 0.37 0.20
C TYR A 281 -11.66 0.83 0.35
N HIS A 282 -11.41 2.10 0.06
CA HIS A 282 -10.09 2.70 0.18
C HIS A 282 -9.90 3.38 1.53
N ALA A 283 -8.65 3.49 1.95
CA ALA A 283 -8.27 4.24 3.13
C ALA A 283 -7.03 5.10 2.78
N LYS A 284 -7.18 6.40 2.82
CA LYS A 284 -6.14 7.33 2.39
C LYS A 284 -5.78 8.30 3.51
N GLY A 285 -4.47 8.50 3.71
CA GLY A 285 -3.97 9.59 4.50
C GLY A 285 -4.15 10.95 3.79
N ARG A 286 -3.62 12.00 4.40
CA ARG A 286 -3.69 13.35 3.83
C ARG A 286 -2.43 14.13 4.17
N PRO A 287 -1.29 13.86 3.52
CA PRO A 287 -0.07 14.63 3.72
C PRO A 287 -0.28 16.08 3.28
N THR A 288 0.32 16.99 4.03
CA THR A 288 0.28 18.43 3.78
C THR A 288 1.68 19.02 3.92
N VAL A 289 1.89 20.25 3.45
CA VAL A 289 3.10 21.01 3.73
C VAL A 289 2.80 21.99 4.86
N VAL A 290 3.58 21.93 5.93
CA VAL A 290 3.47 22.81 7.11
C VAL A 290 4.88 23.37 7.36
N ASP A 291 5.01 24.69 7.41
CA ASP A 291 6.29 25.37 7.68
C ASP A 291 7.48 24.82 6.86
N GLY A 292 7.22 24.48 5.60
CA GLY A 292 8.24 24.01 4.65
C GLY A 292 8.64 22.53 4.77
N HIS A 293 7.97 21.74 5.61
CA HIS A 293 8.18 20.28 5.69
C HIS A 293 6.88 19.51 5.43
N VAL A 294 7.00 18.24 5.11
CA VAL A 294 5.86 17.34 4.94
C VAL A 294 5.33 16.93 6.32
N ARG A 295 4.02 17.03 6.49
CA ARG A 295 3.29 16.42 7.60
C ARG A 295 2.38 15.34 7.05
N MET A 296 2.59 14.10 7.51
CA MET A 296 1.77 12.96 7.16
C MET A 296 0.39 13.04 7.80
N GLY A 297 -0.54 12.21 7.38
CA GLY A 297 -1.92 12.19 7.88
C GLY A 297 -2.38 10.79 8.24
N ILE A 298 -1.63 10.08 9.11
CA ILE A 298 -1.95 8.70 9.51
C ILE A 298 -3.32 8.60 10.18
N ALA A 299 -3.71 9.59 10.99
CA ALA A 299 -5.03 9.65 11.63
C ALA A 299 -6.17 9.53 10.60
N LYS A 300 -6.08 10.28 9.47
CA LYS A 300 -7.10 10.27 8.43
C LYS A 300 -7.21 8.92 7.73
N ASN A 301 -6.07 8.25 7.50
CA ASN A 301 -6.07 6.91 6.92
C ASN A 301 -6.78 5.91 7.85
N LEU A 302 -6.43 5.92 9.14
CA LEU A 302 -7.02 5.02 10.14
C LEU A 302 -8.49 5.34 10.44
N GLU A 303 -8.91 6.60 10.32
CA GLU A 303 -10.32 7.00 10.39
C GLU A 303 -11.14 6.35 9.28
N ASP A 304 -10.65 6.33 8.03
CA ASP A 304 -11.29 5.63 6.92
C ASP A 304 -11.44 4.14 7.21
N VAL A 305 -10.38 3.51 7.75
CA VAL A 305 -10.39 2.09 8.14
C VAL A 305 -11.45 1.82 9.20
N ASP A 306 -11.46 2.59 10.30
CA ASP A 306 -12.36 2.37 11.44
C ASP A 306 -13.83 2.63 11.07
N GLN A 307 -14.10 3.68 10.30
CA GLN A 307 -15.45 3.99 9.81
C GLN A 307 -15.98 2.91 8.86
N GLY A 308 -15.16 2.43 7.93
CA GLY A 308 -15.54 1.34 7.04
C GLY A 308 -15.87 0.05 7.80
N TYR A 309 -15.05 -0.33 8.79
CA TYR A 309 -15.35 -1.47 9.66
C TYR A 309 -16.69 -1.28 10.41
N ALA A 310 -16.92 -0.09 10.95
CA ALA A 310 -18.18 0.21 11.66
C ALA A 310 -19.40 0.10 10.74
N ILE A 311 -19.29 0.52 9.48
CA ILE A 311 -20.36 0.39 8.49
C ILE A 311 -20.64 -1.08 8.19
N VAL A 312 -19.63 -1.87 7.86
CA VAL A 312 -19.80 -3.28 7.51
C VAL A 312 -20.39 -4.09 8.67
N ARG A 313 -19.90 -3.86 9.88
CA ARG A 313 -20.42 -4.52 11.09
C ARG A 313 -21.89 -4.22 11.39
N ALA A 314 -22.45 -3.14 10.86
CA ALA A 314 -23.87 -2.81 11.00
C ALA A 314 -24.79 -3.69 10.12
N PHE A 315 -24.21 -4.50 9.21
CA PHE A 315 -24.94 -5.45 8.37
C PHE A 315 -24.65 -6.88 8.82
N PRO A 316 -25.55 -7.52 9.61
CA PRO A 316 -25.27 -8.84 10.18
C PRO A 316 -24.95 -9.92 9.13
N LYS A 317 -25.57 -9.85 7.95
CA LYS A 317 -25.33 -10.76 6.83
C LYS A 317 -23.88 -10.72 6.32
N PHE A 318 -23.24 -9.56 6.41
CA PHE A 318 -21.91 -9.30 5.84
C PHE A 318 -20.82 -9.08 6.89
N ALA A 319 -21.18 -9.09 8.18
CA ALA A 319 -20.31 -8.73 9.28
C ALA A 319 -19.03 -9.60 9.38
N GLU A 320 -19.09 -10.82 8.88
CA GLU A 320 -17.97 -11.78 8.90
C GLU A 320 -17.25 -11.91 7.53
N LEU A 321 -17.71 -11.17 6.49
CA LEU A 321 -17.06 -11.22 5.20
C LEU A 321 -15.65 -10.60 5.25
N PRO A 322 -14.72 -11.09 4.43
CA PRO A 322 -13.41 -10.46 4.29
C PRO A 322 -13.53 -9.00 3.82
N ILE A 323 -12.79 -8.11 4.46
CA ILE A 323 -12.66 -6.72 4.05
C ILE A 323 -11.25 -6.51 3.51
N VAL A 324 -11.11 -6.19 2.22
CA VAL A 324 -9.84 -5.80 1.63
C VAL A 324 -9.83 -4.29 1.46
N LEU A 325 -8.86 -3.63 2.08
CA LEU A 325 -8.58 -2.22 1.83
C LEU A 325 -7.91 -2.14 0.44
N SER A 326 -8.72 -2.04 -0.63
CA SER A 326 -8.25 -2.22 -2.01
C SER A 326 -7.41 -1.07 -2.56
N GLU A 327 -7.26 0.00 -1.76
CA GLU A 327 -6.16 0.97 -1.78
C GLU A 327 -5.96 1.52 -0.37
N CYS A 328 -4.77 1.37 0.17
CA CYS A 328 -4.45 1.79 1.54
C CYS A 328 -3.10 2.49 1.58
N ASP A 329 -3.11 3.81 1.37
CA ASP A 329 -1.92 4.62 1.10
C ASP A 329 -1.92 5.95 1.83
N PRO A 330 -0.76 6.62 1.93
CA PRO A 330 -0.68 7.95 2.53
C PRO A 330 -1.52 9.02 1.82
N GLU A 331 -1.88 8.84 0.54
CA GLU A 331 -2.75 9.77 -0.23
C GLU A 331 -3.28 9.13 -1.53
N GLY A 332 -4.16 9.84 -2.27
CA GLY A 332 -4.91 9.27 -3.39
C GLY A 332 -4.28 9.34 -4.78
N CYS A 333 -3.13 10.03 -5.01
CA CYS A 333 -2.61 10.23 -6.37
C CYS A 333 -1.18 9.71 -6.54
N ALA A 334 -1.01 8.49 -7.04
CA ALA A 334 0.31 7.91 -7.29
C ALA A 334 1.12 8.70 -8.34
N ALA A 335 0.46 9.12 -9.43
CA ALA A 335 1.08 9.86 -10.54
C ALA A 335 1.23 11.37 -10.32
N CYS A 336 1.08 11.85 -9.08
CA CYS A 336 1.31 13.24 -8.69
C CYS A 336 2.74 13.39 -8.16
N SER A 337 3.69 13.81 -9.00
CA SER A 337 5.09 13.92 -8.62
C SER A 337 5.33 14.94 -7.51
N ALA A 338 6.34 14.72 -6.66
CA ALA A 338 6.70 15.65 -5.58
C ALA A 338 7.22 17.00 -6.10
N ARG A 339 7.75 17.05 -7.32
CA ARG A 339 8.18 18.28 -7.97
C ARG A 339 7.02 19.28 -8.15
N VAL A 340 5.81 18.75 -8.40
CA VAL A 340 4.59 19.55 -8.60
C VAL A 340 3.76 19.61 -7.32
N TYR A 341 3.79 18.56 -6.52
CA TYR A 341 3.03 18.39 -5.28
C TYR A 341 4.00 18.14 -4.11
N PRO A 342 4.58 19.19 -3.51
CA PRO A 342 5.67 19.06 -2.53
C PRO A 342 5.29 18.26 -1.28
N GLN A 343 4.01 18.16 -0.92
CA GLN A 343 3.54 17.27 0.15
C GLN A 343 3.85 15.79 -0.10
N ASN A 344 4.19 15.41 -1.33
CA ASN A 344 4.53 14.05 -1.74
C ASN A 344 6.04 13.73 -1.63
N ALA A 345 6.86 14.63 -1.10
CA ALA A 345 8.31 14.44 -1.00
C ALA A 345 8.71 13.24 -0.12
N TYR A 346 7.85 12.81 0.82
CA TYR A 346 8.06 11.63 1.68
C TYR A 346 8.30 10.31 0.92
N ARG A 347 7.82 10.22 -0.33
CA ARG A 347 7.71 8.97 -1.10
C ARG A 347 9.03 8.32 -1.49
N ASN A 348 10.12 9.09 -1.46
CA ASN A 348 11.44 8.58 -1.86
C ASN A 348 12.27 8.09 -0.68
N GLY A 349 11.97 8.52 0.54
CA GLY A 349 12.78 8.31 1.74
C GLY A 349 12.21 7.28 2.72
N ALA A 350 12.87 7.19 3.89
CA ALA A 350 12.50 6.26 4.96
C ALA A 350 11.15 6.58 5.64
N LEU A 351 10.65 7.82 5.54
CA LEU A 351 9.36 8.22 6.12
C LEU A 351 8.21 7.37 5.60
N TYR A 352 8.20 7.03 4.30
CA TYR A 352 7.14 6.17 3.75
C TYR A 352 7.19 4.75 4.37
N ALA A 353 8.39 4.21 4.61
CA ALA A 353 8.55 2.91 5.25
C ALA A 353 8.07 2.92 6.72
N SER A 354 8.47 3.92 7.52
CA SER A 354 8.05 4.02 8.93
C SER A 354 6.56 4.28 9.09
N TYR A 355 5.97 5.13 8.22
CA TYR A 355 4.52 5.31 8.14
C TYR A 355 3.79 3.99 7.90
N THR A 356 4.24 3.22 6.90
CA THR A 356 3.60 1.96 6.54
C THR A 356 3.73 0.91 7.64
N ALA A 357 4.86 0.87 8.38
CA ALA A 357 5.03 0.00 9.54
C ALA A 357 4.04 0.33 10.68
N ALA A 358 3.94 1.61 11.04
CA ALA A 358 3.01 2.09 12.07
C ALA A 358 1.54 1.86 11.66
N MET A 359 1.21 2.13 10.39
CA MET A 359 -0.13 1.92 9.84
C MET A 359 -0.52 0.45 9.84
N MET A 360 0.36 -0.47 9.43
CA MET A 360 0.09 -1.92 9.40
C MET A 360 -0.29 -2.44 10.78
N LYS A 361 0.46 -2.09 11.84
CA LYS A 361 0.11 -2.48 13.22
C LYS A 361 -1.22 -1.87 13.64
N SER A 362 -1.43 -0.59 13.38
CA SER A 362 -2.66 0.12 13.75
C SER A 362 -3.91 -0.49 13.09
N ILE A 363 -3.80 -0.92 11.83
CA ILE A 363 -4.88 -1.62 11.11
C ILE A 363 -5.18 -2.98 11.75
N LEU A 364 -4.14 -3.76 12.11
CA LEU A 364 -4.32 -5.03 12.81
C LEU A 364 -5.01 -4.83 14.16
N GLU A 365 -4.66 -3.80 14.92
CA GLU A 365 -5.30 -3.48 16.20
C GLU A 365 -6.75 -3.00 16.03
N LEU A 366 -7.05 -2.23 14.98
CA LEU A 366 -8.43 -1.85 14.64
C LEU A 366 -9.25 -3.09 14.25
N ALA A 367 -8.69 -3.99 13.45
CA ALA A 367 -9.33 -5.23 13.08
C ALA A 367 -9.63 -6.11 14.31
N ASP A 368 -8.67 -6.25 15.23
CA ASP A 368 -8.89 -6.96 16.51
C ASP A 368 -9.99 -6.29 17.34
N ARG A 369 -9.96 -4.95 17.49
CA ARG A 369 -10.95 -4.15 18.23
C ARG A 369 -12.36 -4.30 17.66
N ARG A 370 -12.49 -4.36 16.33
CA ARG A 370 -13.76 -4.46 15.61
C ARG A 370 -14.19 -5.90 15.33
N SER A 371 -13.34 -6.89 15.64
CA SER A 371 -13.51 -8.28 15.21
C SER A 371 -13.73 -8.36 13.69
N ALA A 372 -12.94 -7.61 12.92
CA ALA A 372 -13.03 -7.56 11.46
C ALA A 372 -12.02 -8.53 10.83
N HIS A 373 -12.44 -9.24 9.80
CA HIS A 373 -11.55 -10.09 9.00
C HIS A 373 -10.91 -9.27 7.87
N ILE A 374 -9.60 -8.98 8.01
CA ILE A 374 -8.82 -8.22 7.03
C ILE A 374 -7.74 -9.10 6.38
N PRO A 375 -7.95 -9.66 5.20
CA PRO A 375 -6.93 -10.39 4.47
C PRO A 375 -5.88 -9.48 3.80
N GLY A 376 -6.21 -8.21 3.48
CA GLY A 376 -5.31 -7.35 2.74
C GLY A 376 -5.48 -5.85 2.97
N MET A 377 -4.34 -5.15 3.03
CA MET A 377 -4.20 -3.70 2.86
C MET A 377 -3.34 -3.45 1.62
N LEU A 378 -3.96 -3.06 0.53
CA LEU A 378 -3.34 -2.96 -0.77
C LEU A 378 -2.57 -1.65 -0.90
N THR A 379 -1.27 -1.74 -1.14
CA THR A 379 -0.43 -0.59 -1.47
C THR A 379 -0.54 -0.27 -2.95
N TRP A 380 -1.05 0.93 -3.26
CA TRP A 380 -1.19 1.41 -4.61
C TRP A 380 0.09 2.08 -5.04
N ALA A 381 0.95 1.31 -5.63
CA ALA A 381 2.21 1.78 -6.12
C ALA A 381 2.85 0.75 -7.04
N PHE A 382 3.23 1.18 -8.19
CA PHE A 382 3.95 0.36 -9.14
C PHE A 382 5.21 1.09 -9.60
N GLU A 383 5.56 0.99 -10.86
CA GLU A 383 6.66 1.69 -11.46
C GLU A 383 6.19 2.38 -12.74
N PHE A 384 6.70 3.58 -13.01
CA PHE A 384 6.50 4.28 -14.26
C PHE A 384 7.82 4.30 -15.02
N GLU A 385 7.88 3.61 -16.15
CA GLU A 385 9.06 3.62 -16.99
C GLU A 385 9.29 5.00 -17.64
N ASP A 386 10.54 5.33 -17.91
CA ASP A 386 10.97 6.55 -18.58
C ASP A 386 10.55 7.86 -17.87
N GLN A 387 10.23 7.79 -16.58
CA GLN A 387 10.02 8.98 -15.75
C GLN A 387 11.33 9.42 -15.09
N PRO A 388 11.45 10.72 -14.68
CA PRO A 388 12.63 11.18 -13.99
C PRO A 388 12.90 10.38 -12.71
N TYR A 389 14.18 10.04 -12.46
CA TYR A 389 14.59 9.33 -11.25
C TYR A 389 14.16 10.12 -10.01
N PHE A 390 13.52 9.43 -9.08
CA PHE A 390 13.10 9.97 -7.79
C PHE A 390 12.28 11.26 -7.86
N ASP A 391 11.48 11.46 -8.92
CA ASP A 391 10.59 12.63 -9.06
C ASP A 391 9.45 12.66 -8.01
N GLY A 392 9.39 11.65 -7.14
CA GLY A 392 8.44 11.57 -6.05
C GLY A 392 7.06 11.09 -6.47
N PHE A 393 6.95 10.29 -7.51
CA PHE A 393 5.78 9.45 -7.75
C PHE A 393 5.63 8.43 -6.61
N ARG A 394 4.39 8.07 -6.26
CA ARG A 394 4.15 7.02 -5.27
C ARG A 394 4.29 5.65 -5.94
N THR A 395 5.53 5.23 -6.06
CA THR A 395 5.95 3.96 -6.66
C THR A 395 6.91 3.24 -5.71
N LEU A 396 7.01 1.93 -5.83
CA LEU A 396 7.93 1.11 -5.02
C LEU A 396 9.36 1.13 -5.58
N ALA A 397 9.48 1.40 -6.87
CA ALA A 397 10.75 1.57 -7.56
C ALA A 397 10.74 2.80 -8.48
N THR A 398 11.87 3.17 -9.04
CA THR A 398 12.06 4.23 -10.03
C THR A 398 13.09 3.77 -11.07
N ASN A 399 12.63 3.51 -12.31
CA ASN A 399 13.45 2.96 -13.40
C ASN A 399 14.26 1.71 -12.96
N GLY A 400 13.61 0.80 -12.23
CA GLY A 400 14.20 -0.45 -11.74
C GLY A 400 15.05 -0.31 -10.47
N ILE A 401 15.15 0.87 -9.86
CA ILE A 401 15.83 1.11 -8.58
C ILE A 401 14.80 1.10 -7.45
N ASP A 402 14.98 0.21 -6.49
CA ASP A 402 14.07 0.02 -5.37
C ASP A 402 14.11 1.20 -4.39
N LYS A 403 12.94 1.57 -3.88
CA LYS A 403 12.79 2.60 -2.85
C LYS A 403 12.71 1.97 -1.45
N PRO A 404 13.02 2.74 -0.38
CA PRO A 404 13.00 2.23 0.99
C PRO A 404 11.70 1.52 1.41
N VAL A 405 10.56 1.95 0.91
CA VAL A 405 9.27 1.32 1.23
C VAL A 405 9.17 -0.13 0.72
N LEU A 406 9.79 -0.47 -0.42
CA LEU A 406 9.84 -1.86 -0.88
C LEU A 406 10.62 -2.75 0.10
N ASN A 407 11.67 -2.21 0.72
CA ASN A 407 12.42 -2.92 1.74
C ASN A 407 11.63 -3.15 3.04
N LEU A 408 10.67 -2.27 3.39
CA LEU A 408 9.73 -2.56 4.48
C LEU A 408 8.89 -3.80 4.17
N PHE A 409 8.38 -3.92 2.94
CA PHE A 409 7.62 -5.12 2.55
C PHE A 409 8.49 -6.37 2.53
N ARG A 410 9.79 -6.26 2.16
CA ARG A 410 10.75 -7.38 2.32
C ARG A 410 10.93 -7.76 3.78
N MET A 411 11.04 -6.78 4.70
CA MET A 411 11.07 -7.05 6.15
C MET A 411 9.80 -7.75 6.62
N ALA A 412 8.62 -7.27 6.22
CA ALA A 412 7.36 -7.90 6.58
C ALA A 412 7.26 -9.34 6.01
N GLY A 413 7.81 -9.58 4.83
CA GLY A 413 7.85 -10.90 4.18
C GLY A 413 8.72 -11.93 4.91
N LEU A 414 9.70 -11.48 5.67
CA LEU A 414 10.51 -12.35 6.54
C LEU A 414 9.74 -12.78 7.79
N MET A 415 8.75 -12.00 8.24
CA MET A 415 7.96 -12.28 9.44
C MET A 415 6.91 -13.37 9.17
N HIS A 416 6.88 -14.44 9.96
CA HIS A 416 5.91 -15.53 9.81
C HIS A 416 5.62 -16.26 11.12
N GLY A 417 4.41 -16.78 11.25
CA GLY A 417 3.93 -17.48 12.43
C GLY A 417 2.80 -16.72 13.13
N ASP A 418 2.81 -16.67 14.47
CA ASP A 418 1.81 -15.98 15.26
C ASP A 418 2.32 -14.62 15.74
N ARG A 419 1.44 -13.63 15.73
CA ARG A 419 1.69 -12.37 16.47
C ARG A 419 1.88 -12.70 17.95
N VAL A 420 2.86 -12.06 18.57
CA VAL A 420 3.11 -12.17 20.01
C VAL A 420 3.04 -10.78 20.65
N GLU A 421 2.88 -10.76 21.97
CA GLU A 421 2.78 -9.50 22.69
C GLU A 421 4.06 -8.67 22.57
N ALA A 422 3.90 -7.41 22.18
CA ALA A 422 4.95 -6.39 22.18
C ALA A 422 4.40 -5.10 22.78
N ALA A 423 5.03 -4.61 23.84
CA ALA A 423 4.64 -3.39 24.55
C ALA A 423 5.83 -2.43 24.62
N SER A 424 5.62 -1.17 24.24
CA SER A 424 6.64 -0.13 24.21
C SER A 424 6.29 1.05 25.11
N THR A 425 7.28 1.55 25.85
CA THR A 425 7.15 2.80 26.63
C THR A 425 7.14 4.06 25.76
N GLY A 426 7.54 3.93 24.47
CA GLY A 426 7.55 5.01 23.48
C GLY A 426 6.34 4.98 22.54
N ARG A 427 5.39 4.08 22.77
CA ARG A 427 4.20 3.92 21.92
C ARG A 427 3.22 5.08 22.09
N THR A 428 2.71 5.60 20.96
CA THR A 428 1.50 6.39 20.92
C THR A 428 0.28 5.47 20.88
N SER A 429 -0.69 5.67 21.79
CA SER A 429 -1.88 4.80 21.79
C SER A 429 -2.68 4.96 20.50
N LEU A 430 -3.36 3.88 20.08
CA LEU A 430 -4.21 3.91 18.88
C LEU A 430 -5.27 5.02 18.94
N ASP A 431 -5.86 5.26 20.13
CA ASP A 431 -6.86 6.33 20.30
C ASP A 431 -6.24 7.72 20.12
N ALA A 432 -5.01 7.93 20.59
CA ALA A 432 -4.28 9.19 20.37
C ALA A 432 -3.91 9.36 18.88
N ILE A 433 -3.46 8.28 18.21
CA ILE A 433 -3.18 8.32 16.77
C ILE A 433 -4.45 8.66 15.96
N LEU A 434 -5.58 8.05 16.28
CA LEU A 434 -6.87 8.34 15.64
C LEU A 434 -7.31 9.80 15.85
N ALA A 435 -7.10 10.34 17.06
CA ALA A 435 -7.52 11.71 17.40
C ALA A 435 -6.62 12.78 16.77
N GLU A 436 -5.32 12.61 16.79
CA GLU A 436 -4.36 13.69 16.51
C GLU A 436 -3.24 13.33 15.55
N GLY A 437 -3.08 12.04 15.19
CA GLY A 437 -1.89 11.53 14.51
C GLY A 437 -0.69 11.42 15.45
N VAL A 438 0.50 11.32 14.88
CA VAL A 438 1.76 11.23 15.63
C VAL A 438 2.51 12.56 15.51
N ARG A 439 2.14 13.55 16.33
CA ARG A 439 2.60 14.95 16.22
C ARG A 439 3.38 15.48 17.42
N GLY A 440 3.24 14.86 18.56
CA GLY A 440 3.94 15.23 19.80
C GLY A 440 5.28 14.51 19.93
N GLN A 441 5.27 13.42 20.68
CA GLN A 441 6.41 12.49 20.71
C GLN A 441 6.33 11.53 19.52
N PRO A 442 7.46 10.99 19.06
CA PRO A 442 7.43 9.94 18.04
C PRO A 442 6.73 8.69 18.59
N ASP A 443 6.07 7.96 17.71
CA ASP A 443 5.63 6.60 17.97
C ASP A 443 6.82 5.66 17.77
N VAL A 444 7.39 5.22 18.88
CA VAL A 444 8.45 4.21 18.88
C VAL A 444 7.85 2.92 19.38
N ASP A 445 7.50 2.04 18.46
CA ASP A 445 6.74 0.83 18.79
C ASP A 445 7.25 -0.38 18.00
N ALA A 446 6.67 -1.55 18.22
CA ALA A 446 7.07 -2.79 17.57
C ALA A 446 5.88 -3.70 17.23
N LEU A 447 6.08 -4.51 16.20
CA LEU A 447 5.26 -5.67 15.86
C LEU A 447 6.15 -6.91 15.95
N ALA A 448 5.77 -7.88 16.76
CA ALA A 448 6.52 -9.11 16.95
C ALA A 448 5.74 -10.33 16.47
N VAL A 449 6.43 -11.23 15.78
CA VAL A 449 5.86 -12.47 15.21
C VAL A 449 6.78 -13.63 15.50
N ARG A 450 6.23 -14.76 15.93
CA ARG A 450 6.98 -15.95 16.28
C ARG A 450 6.51 -17.18 15.52
N SER A 451 7.46 -17.91 14.95
CA SER A 451 7.30 -19.31 14.51
C SER A 451 7.91 -20.28 15.55
N ASP A 452 8.08 -21.55 15.20
CA ASP A 452 8.60 -22.56 16.15
C ASP A 452 10.05 -22.28 16.58
N HIS A 453 10.90 -21.82 15.65
CA HIS A 453 12.33 -21.62 15.87
C HIS A 453 12.82 -20.20 15.55
N GLU A 454 11.89 -19.25 15.38
CA GLU A 454 12.25 -17.90 15.00
C GLU A 454 11.32 -16.87 15.66
N LEU A 455 11.90 -15.76 16.06
CA LEU A 455 11.19 -14.56 16.50
C LEU A 455 11.65 -13.38 15.62
N SER A 456 10.72 -12.73 14.97
CA SER A 456 10.93 -11.50 14.20
C SER A 456 10.31 -10.33 14.94
N VAL A 457 11.08 -9.26 15.16
CA VAL A 457 10.62 -8.04 15.83
C VAL A 457 10.88 -6.85 14.91
N LEU A 458 9.82 -6.30 14.32
CA LEU A 458 9.85 -5.08 13.52
C LEU A 458 9.64 -3.88 14.43
N VAL A 459 10.62 -2.97 14.48
CA VAL A 459 10.62 -1.76 15.33
C VAL A 459 10.70 -0.53 14.46
N TRP A 460 9.93 0.51 14.76
CA TRP A 460 9.97 1.78 14.05
C TRP A 460 10.05 2.97 15.01
N ASN A 461 10.53 4.10 14.45
CA ASN A 461 10.51 5.42 15.10
C ASN A 461 9.80 6.39 14.16
N TYR A 462 8.47 6.39 14.19
CA TYR A 462 7.62 7.16 13.29
C TYR A 462 7.19 8.51 13.89
N HIS A 463 7.04 9.52 13.04
CA HIS A 463 6.40 10.79 13.35
C HIS A 463 5.77 11.38 12.09
N ASP A 464 4.62 12.06 12.22
CA ASP A 464 3.94 12.67 11.08
C ASP A 464 4.79 13.77 10.39
N ASP A 465 5.55 14.53 11.15
CA ASP A 465 6.40 15.61 10.61
C ASP A 465 7.76 15.08 10.14
N ASP A 466 8.10 15.38 8.89
CA ASP A 466 9.40 15.07 8.28
C ASP A 466 10.46 16.09 8.73
N LEU A 467 10.79 16.05 10.00
CA LEU A 467 11.78 16.93 10.63
C LEU A 467 12.90 16.12 11.26
N PRO A 468 14.15 16.60 11.17
CA PRO A 468 15.27 16.02 11.90
C PRO A 468 15.00 16.00 13.41
N ALA A 469 15.29 14.88 14.05
CA ALA A 469 15.24 14.73 15.50
C ALA A 469 16.33 13.77 15.96
N ALA A 470 16.58 13.76 17.29
CA ALA A 470 17.48 12.79 17.90
C ALA A 470 16.96 11.36 17.70
N ALA A 471 17.88 10.42 17.53
CA ALA A 471 17.55 8.99 17.50
C ALA A 471 16.97 8.54 18.84
N ALA A 472 16.08 7.57 18.82
CA ALA A 472 15.60 6.91 20.05
C ALA A 472 16.62 5.84 20.47
N GLU A 473 17.02 5.85 21.73
CA GLU A 473 17.80 4.75 22.33
C GLU A 473 16.83 3.65 22.75
N ILE A 474 16.97 2.47 22.13
CA ILE A 474 16.07 1.34 22.33
C ILE A 474 16.71 0.30 23.23
N ARG A 475 15.95 -0.14 24.24
CA ARG A 475 16.20 -1.33 25.03
C ARG A 475 15.11 -2.35 24.73
N LEU A 476 15.43 -3.35 23.90
CA LEU A 476 14.52 -4.43 23.56
C LEU A 476 14.74 -5.61 24.51
N GLU A 477 13.75 -5.90 25.33
CA GLU A 477 13.73 -7.01 26.29
C GLU A 477 12.83 -8.11 25.74
N ILE A 478 13.39 -9.29 25.47
CA ILE A 478 12.70 -10.44 24.91
C ILE A 478 12.64 -11.53 25.96
N ALA A 479 11.46 -12.07 26.21
CA ALA A 479 11.20 -13.20 27.09
C ALA A 479 10.37 -14.27 26.36
N GLY A 480 10.22 -15.45 26.96
CA GLY A 480 9.34 -16.50 26.47
C GLY A 480 9.91 -17.33 25.31
N ILE A 481 11.20 -17.19 24.97
CA ILE A 481 11.90 -18.14 24.07
C ILE A 481 12.05 -19.48 24.80
N PRO A 482 11.96 -20.64 24.14
CA PRO A 482 12.10 -21.94 24.79
C PRO A 482 13.41 -22.08 25.58
N ASN A 483 13.35 -22.54 26.83
CA ASN A 483 14.51 -22.71 27.71
C ASN A 483 15.56 -23.70 27.15
N SER A 484 15.18 -24.56 26.18
CA SER A 484 16.10 -25.45 25.47
C SER A 484 17.08 -24.70 24.55
N ALA A 485 16.76 -23.47 24.17
CA ALA A 485 17.63 -22.61 23.37
C ALA A 485 18.59 -21.83 24.24
N ALA A 486 19.89 -22.16 24.19
CA ALA A 486 20.93 -21.46 24.95
C ALA A 486 21.41 -20.17 24.24
N ARG A 487 21.17 -20.06 22.94
CA ARG A 487 21.56 -18.91 22.10
C ARG A 487 20.65 -18.81 20.89
N ALA A 488 20.57 -17.62 20.30
CA ALA A 488 19.91 -17.39 19.00
C ALA A 488 20.85 -16.65 18.05
N LEU A 489 20.74 -16.93 16.76
CA LEU A 489 21.40 -16.17 15.71
C LEU A 489 20.57 -14.91 15.42
N LEU A 490 21.12 -13.74 15.70
CA LEU A 490 20.50 -12.45 15.43
C LEU A 490 20.92 -11.96 14.03
N ARG A 491 19.94 -11.66 13.17
CA ARG A 491 20.11 -10.96 11.88
C ARG A 491 19.36 -9.64 11.97
N PRO A 492 20.05 -8.50 12.04
CA PRO A 492 19.42 -7.18 12.09
C PRO A 492 19.34 -6.57 10.69
N TYR A 493 18.17 -6.22 10.20
CA TYR A 493 17.97 -5.46 8.96
C TYR A 493 17.53 -4.04 9.29
N ARG A 494 17.85 -3.07 8.43
CA ARG A 494 17.60 -1.66 8.74
C ARG A 494 17.22 -0.84 7.51
N ILE A 495 16.26 0.08 7.71
CA ILE A 495 15.90 1.13 6.77
C ILE A 495 16.08 2.48 7.47
N ASP A 496 16.96 3.33 6.95
CA ASP A 496 17.12 4.72 7.39
C ASP A 496 17.82 5.55 6.31
N ALA A 497 18.41 6.69 6.66
CA ALA A 497 19.12 7.53 5.71
C ALA A 497 20.38 6.85 5.12
N ALA A 498 20.98 5.88 5.80
CA ALA A 498 22.25 5.25 5.40
C ALA A 498 22.08 3.80 4.90
N HIS A 499 20.97 3.13 5.20
CA HIS A 499 20.76 1.72 4.94
C HIS A 499 19.49 1.47 4.13
N SER A 500 19.56 0.56 3.15
CA SER A 500 18.45 0.14 2.30
C SER A 500 17.74 1.33 1.63
N ASN A 501 18.53 2.32 1.15
CA ASN A 501 18.02 3.63 0.75
C ASN A 501 18.74 4.22 -0.46
N ALA A 502 18.30 3.82 -1.66
CA ALA A 502 18.84 4.34 -2.91
C ALA A 502 18.63 5.87 -3.09
N TRP A 503 17.59 6.45 -2.49
CA TRP A 503 17.33 7.89 -2.55
C TRP A 503 18.47 8.71 -1.95
N THR A 504 18.97 8.33 -0.80
CA THR A 504 20.10 9.01 -0.16
C THR A 504 21.38 8.83 -0.96
N ALA A 505 21.62 7.62 -1.49
CA ALA A 505 22.75 7.35 -2.38
C ALA A 505 22.68 8.20 -3.66
N TRP A 506 21.52 8.30 -4.29
CA TRP A 506 21.29 9.13 -5.48
C TRP A 506 21.57 10.61 -5.21
N LYS A 507 21.10 11.16 -4.09
CA LYS A 507 21.40 12.53 -3.68
C LYS A 507 22.91 12.76 -3.48
N ALA A 508 23.59 11.81 -2.85
CA ALA A 508 25.04 11.89 -2.63
C ALA A 508 25.85 11.86 -3.94
N MET A 509 25.29 11.27 -5.02
CA MET A 509 25.89 11.29 -6.37
C MET A 509 25.59 12.58 -7.15
N GLY A 510 24.91 13.58 -6.56
CA GLY A 510 24.51 14.81 -7.25
C GLY A 510 23.21 14.68 -8.05
N SER A 511 22.36 13.72 -7.73
CA SER A 511 21.03 13.53 -8.30
C SER A 511 21.00 13.32 -9.84
N PRO A 512 21.79 12.38 -10.39
CA PRO A 512 21.89 12.20 -11.83
C PRO A 512 20.57 11.71 -12.43
N GLN A 513 20.08 12.37 -13.48
CA GLN A 513 18.92 11.92 -14.27
C GLN A 513 19.31 10.94 -15.38
N HIS A 514 20.60 10.85 -15.70
CA HIS A 514 21.18 9.90 -16.63
C HIS A 514 22.36 9.19 -15.96
N PRO A 515 22.12 8.31 -14.98
CA PRO A 515 23.20 7.62 -14.28
C PRO A 515 24.03 6.77 -15.26
N THR A 516 25.35 6.78 -15.07
CA THR A 516 26.24 5.83 -15.79
C THR A 516 25.88 4.40 -15.38
N PRO A 517 26.25 3.36 -16.15
CA PRO A 517 26.07 1.97 -15.75
C PRO A 517 26.65 1.65 -14.36
N GLN A 518 27.78 2.27 -14.02
CA GLN A 518 28.40 2.12 -12.69
C GLN A 518 27.57 2.80 -11.60
N ASP A 519 27.04 4.01 -11.85
CA ASP A 519 26.18 4.71 -10.88
C ASP A 519 24.84 3.95 -10.70
N TYR A 520 24.28 3.43 -11.81
CA TYR A 520 23.07 2.60 -11.74
C TYR A 520 23.28 1.36 -10.87
N ALA A 521 24.38 0.62 -11.06
CA ALA A 521 24.68 -0.56 -10.25
C ALA A 521 24.86 -0.22 -8.75
N ARG A 522 25.42 0.95 -8.45
CA ARG A 522 25.53 1.45 -7.05
C ARG A 522 24.18 1.80 -6.46
N LEU A 523 23.30 2.44 -7.24
CA LEU A 523 21.94 2.76 -6.81
C LEU A 523 21.10 1.48 -6.61
N GLU A 524 21.23 0.53 -7.53
CA GLU A 524 20.55 -0.77 -7.42
C GLU A 524 20.99 -1.51 -6.14
N SER A 525 22.28 -1.54 -5.85
CA SER A 525 22.82 -2.11 -4.61
C SER A 525 22.29 -1.39 -3.36
N ALA A 526 22.31 -0.05 -3.35
CA ALA A 526 21.83 0.75 -2.22
C ALA A 526 20.30 0.65 -2.00
N GLY A 527 19.55 0.23 -3.02
CA GLY A 527 18.11 -0.04 -2.95
C GLY A 527 17.76 -1.38 -2.34
N GLN A 528 18.71 -2.30 -2.16
CA GLN A 528 18.43 -3.62 -1.60
C GLN A 528 18.30 -3.58 -0.07
N LEU A 529 17.58 -4.58 0.49
CA LEU A 529 17.48 -4.74 1.93
C LEU A 529 18.85 -5.14 2.51
N GLU A 530 19.37 -4.31 3.41
CA GLU A 530 20.70 -4.49 4.00
C GLU A 530 20.64 -4.96 5.45
N LEU A 531 21.60 -5.79 5.85
CA LEU A 531 21.88 -6.06 7.25
C LEU A 531 22.54 -4.81 7.88
N ALA A 532 22.03 -4.38 9.03
CA ALA A 532 22.61 -3.27 9.78
C ALA A 532 23.97 -3.62 10.43
N ASP A 533 24.21 -4.90 10.65
CA ASP A 533 25.43 -5.45 11.25
C ASP A 533 25.57 -6.93 10.84
N SER A 534 26.75 -7.46 10.96
CA SER A 534 26.98 -8.89 10.71
C SER A 534 26.13 -9.77 11.64
N PRO A 535 25.56 -10.88 11.13
CA PRO A 535 24.84 -11.83 11.98
C PRO A 535 25.69 -12.29 13.15
N LYS A 536 25.11 -12.32 14.36
CA LYS A 536 25.82 -12.69 15.59
C LYS A 536 24.99 -13.55 16.51
N TRP A 537 25.67 -14.43 17.24
CA TRP A 537 25.03 -15.22 18.30
C TRP A 537 24.80 -14.37 19.55
N VAL A 538 23.55 -14.32 20.00
CA VAL A 538 23.18 -13.73 21.28
C VAL A 538 22.86 -14.83 22.28
N LYS A 539 23.29 -14.63 23.53
CA LYS A 539 23.04 -15.59 24.63
C LYS A 539 21.59 -15.47 25.10
N LEU A 540 20.97 -16.59 25.34
CA LEU A 540 19.66 -16.70 25.97
C LEU A 540 19.84 -17.25 27.39
N ALA A 541 19.42 -16.48 28.39
CA ALA A 541 19.43 -16.89 29.78
C ALA A 541 18.02 -17.23 30.22
N GLN A 542 17.69 -18.52 30.31
CA GLN A 542 16.33 -18.99 30.61
C GLN A 542 15.26 -18.42 29.68
N GLY A 543 15.56 -18.40 28.37
CA GLY A 543 14.66 -17.86 27.36
C GLY A 543 14.55 -16.33 27.31
N ILE A 544 15.48 -15.62 27.97
CA ILE A 544 15.49 -14.14 28.04
C ILE A 544 16.76 -13.59 27.40
N THR A 545 16.62 -12.48 26.68
CA THR A 545 17.73 -11.67 26.17
C THR A 545 17.37 -10.20 26.15
N THR A 546 18.38 -9.33 26.19
CA THR A 546 18.21 -7.88 26.05
C THR A 546 19.14 -7.39 24.94
N LEU A 547 18.60 -6.60 24.02
CA LEU A 547 19.33 -5.96 22.93
C LEU A 547 19.22 -4.45 23.06
N GLY A 548 20.33 -3.73 22.83
CA GLY A 548 20.38 -2.28 22.81
C GLY A 548 20.79 -1.77 21.44
N PHE A 549 20.10 -0.76 20.91
CA PHE A 549 20.43 -0.10 19.64
C PHE A 549 19.83 1.30 19.58
N SER A 550 20.39 2.13 18.70
CA SER A 550 19.89 3.47 18.40
C SER A 550 19.08 3.45 17.12
N LEU A 551 17.86 4.01 17.14
CA LEU A 551 16.94 4.06 16.00
C LEU A 551 16.64 5.51 15.61
N PRO A 552 17.16 6.00 14.45
CA PRO A 552 16.89 7.36 13.98
C PRO A 552 15.41 7.64 13.79
N ARG A 553 15.03 8.92 13.79
CA ARG A 553 13.72 9.36 13.34
C ARG A 553 13.42 8.81 11.94
N GLN A 554 12.23 8.28 11.72
CA GLN A 554 11.78 7.60 10.49
C GLN A 554 12.52 6.29 10.17
N GLY A 555 13.35 5.79 11.09
CA GLY A 555 14.03 4.51 10.93
C GLY A 555 13.11 3.32 11.19
N VAL A 556 13.39 2.21 10.51
CA VAL A 556 12.75 0.90 10.71
C VAL A 556 13.84 -0.15 10.90
N TYR A 557 13.67 -1.02 11.87
CA TYR A 557 14.59 -2.11 12.19
C TYR A 557 13.84 -3.43 12.26
N LEU A 558 14.30 -4.45 11.57
CA LEU A 558 13.83 -5.81 11.78
C LEU A 558 14.94 -6.63 12.44
N LEU A 559 14.62 -7.24 13.57
CA LEU A 559 15.50 -8.15 14.28
C LEU A 559 14.95 -9.56 14.17
N GLU A 560 15.65 -10.44 13.45
CA GLU A 560 15.34 -11.87 13.39
C GLU A 560 16.23 -12.62 14.38
N LEU A 561 15.63 -13.40 15.26
CA LEU A 561 16.30 -14.29 16.20
C LEU A 561 15.93 -15.73 15.85
N GLN A 562 16.90 -16.54 15.46
CA GLN A 562 16.71 -17.95 15.11
C GLN A 562 17.47 -18.86 16.09
N TRP A 563 16.80 -19.86 16.68
CA TRP A 563 17.35 -20.80 17.65
C TRP A 563 17.12 -22.25 17.31
#